data_54e8af8d63533e77ee5887b3a5369464
#
_entry.id   54e8af8d63533e77ee5887b3a5369464
#
_cell.length_a   1.000
_cell.length_b   1.000
_cell.length_c   1.000
_cell.angle_alpha   90.00
_cell.angle_beta   90.00
_cell.angle_gamma   90.00
#
_symmetry.space_group_name_H-M   'P 1'
#
loop_
_entity.id
_entity.type
_entity.pdbx_description
1 polymer ?
#
loop_
_entity_poly.entity_id
_entity_poly.type
_entity_poly.pdbx_seq_one_letter_code
_entity_poly.pdbx_strand_id
1 'polypeptide(L)'
;MADAERALRTGLGELQLDLTDQQVGQLLDYQALIAKWTQVYNLTAVRDPAEMMTHHLLDSLAAVTPLRQHLQGAGVAQSAGLLDVGSGAGLPGVVIAICCPDVGVTCVDAVAKKAAFIKQAALVLKLPNLVGLHARVESVSQEFNVICSRAFASLHDFTQWSVGALAPGGVWMAMKGKRAADEVAALPTLVEMFHVEQLLVPGLDAERCIVWMRQKTTV
;
A
#
# COMPACT_ATOMS: atom_id res chain seq x y z
N MET A 1 -19.75 15.55 0.43
CA MET A 1 -18.34 16.01 0.55
C MET A 1 -17.98 16.40 1.97
N ALA A 2 -18.71 17.30 2.63
CA ALA A 2 -18.38 17.73 4.02
C ALA A 2 -18.33 16.56 5.04
N ASP A 3 -19.21 15.57 4.94
CA ASP A 3 -19.22 14.42 5.86
C ASP A 3 -18.04 13.47 5.61
N ALA A 4 -17.67 13.23 4.34
CA ALA A 4 -16.51 12.43 4.01
C ALA A 4 -15.19 13.09 4.46
N GLU A 5 -15.06 14.40 4.30
CA GLU A 5 -13.91 15.15 4.79
C GLU A 5 -13.82 15.11 6.32
N ARG A 6 -14.96 15.29 7.01
CA ARG A 6 -15.00 15.18 8.47
C ARG A 6 -14.57 13.80 8.95
N ALA A 7 -15.09 12.73 8.33
CA ALA A 7 -14.71 11.36 8.65
C ALA A 7 -13.22 11.10 8.42
N LEU A 8 -12.66 11.58 7.28
CA LEU A 8 -11.24 11.46 6.99
C LEU A 8 -10.38 12.20 8.03
N ARG A 9 -10.72 13.47 8.33
CA ARG A 9 -9.95 14.26 9.32
C ARG A 9 -10.03 13.66 10.73
N THR A 10 -11.18 13.11 11.13
CA THR A 10 -11.31 12.37 12.39
C THR A 10 -10.37 11.16 12.41
N GLY A 11 -10.41 10.33 11.36
CA GLY A 11 -9.53 9.17 11.25
C GLY A 11 -8.03 9.53 11.20
N LEU A 12 -7.66 10.62 10.52
CA LEU A 12 -6.29 11.15 10.52
C LEU A 12 -5.84 11.54 11.93
N GLY A 13 -6.71 12.17 12.72
CA GLY A 13 -6.42 12.49 14.13
C GLY A 13 -6.19 11.25 14.98
N GLU A 14 -7.01 10.20 14.81
CA GLU A 14 -6.85 8.92 15.53
C GLU A 14 -5.55 8.19 15.10
N LEU A 15 -5.18 8.28 13.83
CA LEU A 15 -3.92 7.72 13.29
C LEU A 15 -2.69 8.60 13.59
N GLN A 16 -2.88 9.77 14.18
CA GLN A 16 -1.81 10.75 14.44
C GLN A 16 -1.03 11.11 13.15
N LEU A 17 -1.75 11.22 12.04
CA LEU A 17 -1.20 11.60 10.74
C LEU A 17 -1.50 13.08 10.47
N ASP A 18 -0.46 13.90 10.46
CA ASP A 18 -0.56 15.29 10.05
C ASP A 18 -0.38 15.39 8.53
N LEU A 19 -1.46 15.74 7.83
CA LEU A 19 -1.50 15.91 6.37
C LEU A 19 -1.95 17.33 6.04
N THR A 20 -1.39 17.86 4.96
CA THR A 20 -1.79 19.16 4.43
C THR A 20 -3.21 19.11 3.85
N ASP A 21 -3.87 20.26 3.74
CA ASP A 21 -5.21 20.36 3.10
C ASP A 21 -5.18 19.86 1.64
N GLN A 22 -4.05 20.04 0.94
CA GLN A 22 -3.85 19.48 -0.40
C GLN A 22 -3.89 17.95 -0.38
N GLN A 23 -3.18 17.29 0.54
CA GLN A 23 -3.16 15.83 0.66
C GLN A 23 -4.54 15.28 1.07
N VAL A 24 -5.24 15.96 1.98
CA VAL A 24 -6.62 15.62 2.33
C VAL A 24 -7.53 15.71 1.12
N GLY A 25 -7.44 16.80 0.35
CA GLY A 25 -8.18 16.95 -0.91
C GLY A 25 -7.87 15.84 -1.91
N GLN A 26 -6.59 15.49 -2.10
CA GLN A 26 -6.17 14.40 -2.99
C GLN A 26 -6.73 13.03 -2.56
N LEU A 27 -6.81 12.74 -1.24
CA LEU A 27 -7.41 11.51 -0.72
C LEU A 27 -8.92 11.43 -1.02
N LEU A 28 -9.65 12.54 -0.85
CA LEU A 28 -11.09 12.62 -1.17
C LEU A 28 -11.35 12.48 -2.67
N ASP A 29 -10.55 13.15 -3.51
CA ASP A 29 -10.62 13.04 -4.96
C ASP A 29 -10.28 11.61 -5.42
N TYR A 30 -9.32 10.96 -4.77
CA TYR A 30 -8.99 9.56 -5.02
C TYR A 30 -10.16 8.63 -4.69
N GLN A 31 -10.82 8.80 -3.55
CA GLN A 31 -12.01 8.03 -3.21
C GLN A 31 -13.12 8.21 -4.26
N ALA A 32 -13.38 9.44 -4.68
CA ALA A 32 -14.37 9.74 -5.72
C ALA A 32 -13.99 9.08 -7.07
N LEU A 33 -12.69 9.06 -7.40
CA LEU A 33 -12.19 8.41 -8.62
C LEU A 33 -12.37 6.89 -8.56
N ILE A 34 -12.09 6.23 -7.42
CA ILE A 34 -12.36 4.80 -7.21
C ILE A 34 -13.85 4.52 -7.40
N ALA A 35 -14.72 5.29 -6.74
CA ALA A 35 -16.16 5.11 -6.83
C ALA A 35 -16.66 5.20 -8.28
N LYS A 36 -16.21 6.21 -9.04
CA LYS A 36 -16.55 6.40 -10.45
C LYS A 36 -16.10 5.22 -11.33
N TRP A 37 -14.85 4.77 -11.18
CA TRP A 37 -14.32 3.68 -12.00
C TRP A 37 -14.91 2.32 -11.61
N THR A 38 -15.26 2.11 -10.33
CA THR A 38 -15.88 0.88 -9.85
C THR A 38 -17.26 0.65 -10.49
N GLN A 39 -18.00 1.71 -10.81
CA GLN A 39 -19.28 1.60 -11.53
C GLN A 39 -19.15 0.98 -12.91
N VAL A 40 -18.00 1.19 -13.58
CA VAL A 40 -17.77 0.74 -14.97
C VAL A 40 -16.90 -0.52 -15.02
N TYR A 41 -15.86 -0.59 -14.18
CA TYR A 41 -14.80 -1.60 -14.31
C TYR A 41 -14.68 -2.59 -13.14
N ASN A 42 -15.54 -2.49 -12.12
CA ASN A 42 -15.47 -3.33 -10.92
C ASN A 42 -14.07 -3.34 -10.29
N LEU A 43 -13.47 -2.16 -10.05
CA LEU A 43 -12.15 -2.05 -9.44
C LEU A 43 -12.09 -2.65 -8.04
N THR A 44 -13.15 -2.52 -7.28
CA THR A 44 -13.30 -3.03 -5.91
C THR A 44 -14.70 -3.61 -5.71
N ALA A 45 -14.82 -4.53 -4.76
CA ALA A 45 -16.11 -5.06 -4.32
C ALA A 45 -16.88 -4.08 -3.42
N VAL A 46 -16.18 -3.20 -2.72
CA VAL A 46 -16.76 -2.18 -1.84
C VAL A 46 -17.35 -1.06 -2.69
N ARG A 47 -18.62 -0.77 -2.49
CA ARG A 47 -19.38 0.23 -3.27
C ARG A 47 -19.90 1.38 -2.44
N ASP A 48 -20.17 1.16 -1.16
CA ASP A 48 -20.63 2.18 -0.23
C ASP A 48 -19.48 3.17 0.07
N PRO A 49 -19.72 4.51 -0.04
CA PRO A 49 -18.70 5.51 0.21
C PRO A 49 -18.14 5.51 1.64
N ALA A 50 -18.97 5.21 2.64
CA ALA A 50 -18.52 5.13 4.03
C ALA A 50 -17.63 3.90 4.25
N GLU A 51 -18.01 2.76 3.67
CA GLU A 51 -17.16 1.56 3.68
C GLU A 51 -15.85 1.80 2.91
N MET A 52 -15.87 2.53 1.78
CA MET A 52 -14.64 2.91 1.06
C MET A 52 -13.73 3.78 1.93
N MET A 53 -14.28 4.70 2.73
CA MET A 53 -13.50 5.51 3.66
C MET A 53 -12.73 4.60 4.63
N THR A 54 -13.41 3.68 5.28
CA THR A 54 -12.81 2.81 6.30
C THR A 54 -11.93 1.73 5.70
N HIS A 55 -12.47 0.90 4.78
CA HIS A 55 -11.79 -0.28 4.24
C HIS A 55 -10.73 0.03 3.17
N HIS A 56 -10.75 1.24 2.60
CA HIS A 56 -9.76 1.62 1.58
C HIS A 56 -8.82 2.70 2.07
N LEU A 57 -9.35 3.89 2.44
CA LEU A 57 -8.49 5.01 2.80
C LEU A 57 -7.86 4.83 4.19
N LEU A 58 -8.67 4.67 5.24
CA LEU A 58 -8.16 4.58 6.61
C LEU A 58 -7.33 3.32 6.83
N ASP A 59 -7.73 2.18 6.24
CA ASP A 59 -6.94 0.95 6.26
C ASP A 59 -5.55 1.14 5.62
N SER A 60 -5.47 1.84 4.48
CA SER A 60 -4.19 2.13 3.83
C SER A 60 -3.38 3.22 4.56
N LEU A 61 -4.05 4.23 5.13
CA LEU A 61 -3.42 5.29 5.92
C LEU A 61 -2.76 4.75 7.19
N ALA A 62 -3.33 3.71 7.81
CA ALA A 62 -2.75 3.06 8.99
C ALA A 62 -1.33 2.51 8.73
N ALA A 63 -0.97 2.21 7.48
CA ALA A 63 0.36 1.74 7.11
C ALA A 63 1.40 2.86 6.90
N VAL A 64 0.98 4.13 6.88
CA VAL A 64 1.87 5.26 6.54
C VAL A 64 2.90 5.53 7.63
N THR A 65 2.49 5.59 8.90
CA THR A 65 3.42 5.81 10.02
C THR A 65 4.45 4.69 10.16
N PRO A 66 4.06 3.39 10.16
CA PRO A 66 5.00 2.28 10.13
C PRO A 66 6.02 2.36 8.98
N LEU A 67 5.55 2.67 7.77
CA LEU A 67 6.42 2.83 6.61
C LEU A 67 7.42 3.98 6.81
N ARG A 68 6.96 5.16 7.24
CA ARG A 68 7.84 6.32 7.49
C ARG A 68 8.92 6.00 8.52
N GLN A 69 8.55 5.34 9.62
CA GLN A 69 9.50 4.93 10.67
C GLN A 69 10.54 3.95 10.13
N HIS A 70 10.10 2.96 9.35
CA HIS A 70 11.01 2.02 8.71
C HIS A 70 12.01 2.73 7.78
N LEU A 71 11.53 3.60 6.87
CA LEU A 71 12.38 4.32 5.91
C LEU A 71 13.37 5.27 6.60
N GLN A 72 12.95 5.93 7.68
CA GLN A 72 13.84 6.76 8.50
C GLN A 72 14.93 5.93 9.18
N GLY A 73 14.56 4.80 9.79
CA GLY A 73 15.50 3.89 10.44
C GLY A 73 16.51 3.27 9.45
N ALA A 74 16.10 3.03 8.22
CA ALA A 74 16.97 2.53 7.15
C ALA A 74 17.82 3.64 6.47
N GLY A 75 17.60 4.92 6.78
CA GLY A 75 18.36 6.04 6.19
C GLY A 75 18.02 6.33 4.72
N VAL A 76 16.90 5.84 4.19
CA VAL A 76 16.49 5.97 2.78
C VAL A 76 15.24 6.83 2.57
N ALA A 77 14.79 7.54 3.58
CA ALA A 77 13.50 8.26 3.58
C ALA A 77 13.31 9.24 2.42
N GLN A 78 14.39 9.83 1.87
CA GLN A 78 14.30 10.85 0.80
C GLN A 78 14.46 10.31 -0.62
N SER A 79 14.72 9.01 -0.79
CA SER A 79 14.96 8.41 -2.11
C SER A 79 14.45 6.97 -2.23
N ALA A 80 13.60 6.57 -1.31
CA ALA A 80 13.09 5.21 -1.29
C ALA A 80 12.20 4.93 -2.51
N GLY A 81 12.42 3.75 -3.12
CA GLY A 81 11.49 3.14 -4.06
C GLY A 81 10.56 2.17 -3.34
N LEU A 82 9.26 2.27 -3.60
CA LEU A 82 8.25 1.34 -3.10
C LEU A 82 7.51 0.69 -4.27
N LEU A 83 7.37 -0.64 -4.24
CA LEU A 83 6.56 -1.41 -5.17
C LEU A 83 5.30 -1.92 -4.45
N ASP A 84 4.13 -1.57 -4.95
CA ASP A 84 2.84 -2.11 -4.49
C ASP A 84 2.38 -3.22 -5.45
N VAL A 85 2.38 -4.46 -4.97
CA VAL A 85 2.15 -5.66 -5.79
C VAL A 85 0.69 -6.11 -5.74
N GLY A 86 0.10 -6.30 -6.93
CA GLY A 86 -1.31 -6.63 -7.06
C GLY A 86 -2.19 -5.48 -6.57
N SER A 87 -1.76 -4.27 -6.85
CA SER A 87 -2.27 -3.03 -6.24
C SER A 87 -3.77 -2.77 -6.47
N GLY A 88 -4.40 -3.43 -7.44
CA GLY A 88 -5.82 -3.30 -7.70
C GLY A 88 -6.25 -1.88 -8.01
N ALA A 89 -7.01 -1.29 -7.11
CA ALA A 89 -7.36 0.13 -7.16
C ALA A 89 -6.20 1.06 -6.72
N GLY A 90 -4.98 0.53 -6.50
CA GLY A 90 -3.83 1.31 -6.02
C GLY A 90 -3.74 1.44 -4.51
N LEU A 91 -4.15 0.42 -3.78
CA LEU A 91 -4.20 0.43 -2.32
C LEU A 91 -3.24 -0.62 -1.71
N PRO A 92 -2.21 -0.21 -0.95
CA PRO A 92 -2.03 1.11 -0.34
C PRO A 92 -1.23 2.12 -1.19
N GLY A 93 -0.68 1.75 -2.35
CA GLY A 93 0.34 2.51 -3.08
C GLY A 93 -0.03 3.97 -3.38
N VAL A 94 -1.26 4.25 -3.88
CA VAL A 94 -1.69 5.64 -4.17
C VAL A 94 -1.79 6.46 -2.88
N VAL A 95 -2.29 5.88 -1.79
CA VAL A 95 -2.35 6.55 -0.48
C VAL A 95 -0.95 6.88 0.02
N ILE A 96 0.00 5.95 -0.11
CA ILE A 96 1.41 6.18 0.23
C ILE A 96 2.01 7.30 -0.63
N ALA A 97 1.75 7.30 -1.94
CA ALA A 97 2.25 8.35 -2.84
C ALA A 97 1.72 9.74 -2.47
N ILE A 98 0.46 9.86 -2.01
CA ILE A 98 -0.11 11.11 -1.50
C ILE A 98 0.57 11.54 -0.20
N CYS A 99 0.73 10.60 0.75
CA CYS A 99 1.24 10.91 2.08
C CYS A 99 2.76 11.08 2.12
N CYS A 100 3.50 10.45 1.23
CA CYS A 100 4.97 10.40 1.21
C CYS A 100 5.51 10.89 -0.14
N PRO A 101 5.50 12.20 -0.44
CA PRO A 101 5.87 12.74 -1.75
C PRO A 101 7.32 12.45 -2.16
N ASP A 102 8.21 12.19 -1.20
CA ASP A 102 9.62 11.87 -1.43
C ASP A 102 9.87 10.38 -1.74
N VAL A 103 8.82 9.54 -1.65
CA VAL A 103 8.89 8.11 -1.97
C VAL A 103 8.42 7.89 -3.40
N GLY A 104 9.25 7.29 -4.23
CA GLY A 104 8.86 6.86 -5.57
C GLY A 104 8.00 5.58 -5.50
N VAL A 105 6.72 5.67 -5.86
CA VAL A 105 5.77 4.55 -5.76
C VAL A 105 5.46 3.97 -7.13
N THR A 106 5.69 2.67 -7.31
CA THR A 106 5.24 1.92 -8.48
C THR A 106 4.15 0.94 -8.05
N CYS A 107 2.97 1.07 -8.63
CA CYS A 107 1.88 0.11 -8.43
C CYS A 107 1.84 -0.85 -9.63
N VAL A 108 2.09 -2.14 -9.40
CA VAL A 108 2.05 -3.17 -10.44
C VAL A 108 0.79 -4.03 -10.32
N ASP A 109 0.12 -4.24 -11.45
CA ASP A 109 -1.01 -5.18 -11.53
C ASP A 109 -1.01 -5.88 -12.91
N ALA A 110 -1.31 -7.17 -12.93
CA ALA A 110 -1.40 -7.98 -14.15
C ALA A 110 -2.66 -7.68 -14.97
N VAL A 111 -3.60 -6.91 -14.44
CA VAL A 111 -4.85 -6.51 -15.12
C VAL A 111 -4.70 -5.13 -15.70
N ALA A 112 -4.65 -5.02 -17.03
CA ALA A 112 -4.40 -3.78 -17.77
C ALA A 112 -5.28 -2.60 -17.34
N LYS A 113 -6.58 -2.84 -17.12
CA LYS A 113 -7.53 -1.80 -16.69
C LYS A 113 -7.23 -1.23 -15.30
N LYS A 114 -6.66 -2.03 -14.39
CA LYS A 114 -6.24 -1.58 -13.06
C LYS A 114 -4.99 -0.70 -13.16
N ALA A 115 -4.00 -1.11 -13.92
CA ALA A 115 -2.83 -0.29 -14.21
C ALA A 115 -3.18 1.02 -14.92
N ALA A 116 -4.16 1.00 -15.85
CA ALA A 116 -4.68 2.19 -16.50
C ALA A 116 -5.36 3.15 -15.51
N PHE A 117 -6.12 2.60 -14.54
CA PHE A 117 -6.71 3.39 -13.46
C PHE A 117 -5.64 4.12 -12.64
N ILE A 118 -4.55 3.45 -12.27
CA ILE A 118 -3.47 4.05 -11.48
C ILE A 118 -2.78 5.18 -12.26
N LYS A 119 -2.54 4.98 -13.57
CA LYS A 119 -2.02 6.06 -14.45
C LYS A 119 -2.95 7.26 -14.47
N GLN A 120 -4.25 7.04 -14.56
CA GLN A 120 -5.25 8.10 -14.49
C GLN A 120 -5.25 8.79 -13.13
N ALA A 121 -5.15 8.04 -12.04
CA ALA A 121 -5.05 8.59 -10.68
C ALA A 121 -3.81 9.47 -10.53
N ALA A 122 -2.64 9.03 -11.00
CA ALA A 122 -1.41 9.82 -10.97
C ALA A 122 -1.56 11.18 -11.66
N LEU A 123 -2.22 11.21 -12.82
CA LEU A 123 -2.47 12.45 -13.57
C LEU A 123 -3.48 13.37 -12.88
N VAL A 124 -4.64 12.81 -12.48
CA VAL A 124 -5.74 13.61 -11.90
C VAL A 124 -5.34 14.18 -10.55
N LEU A 125 -4.66 13.39 -9.72
CA LEU A 125 -4.21 13.78 -8.38
C LEU A 125 -2.87 14.54 -8.39
N LYS A 126 -2.24 14.69 -9.57
CA LYS A 126 -0.95 15.37 -9.74
C LYS A 126 0.15 14.77 -8.87
N LEU A 127 0.31 13.44 -8.93
CA LEU A 127 1.30 12.69 -8.18
C LEU A 127 2.49 12.32 -9.09
N PRO A 128 3.55 13.14 -9.15
CA PRO A 128 4.71 12.88 -10.02
C PRO A 128 5.53 11.67 -9.55
N ASN A 129 5.37 11.28 -8.29
CA ASN A 129 6.03 10.16 -7.64
C ASN A 129 5.26 8.83 -7.78
N LEU A 130 4.16 8.78 -8.56
CA LEU A 130 3.33 7.58 -8.73
C LEU A 130 3.39 7.06 -10.16
N VAL A 131 3.71 5.77 -10.31
CA VAL A 131 3.74 5.05 -11.59
C VAL A 131 2.79 3.85 -11.55
N GLY A 132 1.91 3.73 -12.54
CA GLY A 132 1.09 2.53 -12.77
C GLY A 132 1.77 1.62 -13.80
N LEU A 133 2.07 0.38 -13.45
CA LEU A 133 2.73 -0.61 -14.30
C LEU A 133 1.81 -1.79 -14.60
N HIS A 134 1.54 -2.04 -15.89
CA HIS A 134 0.84 -3.26 -16.32
C HIS A 134 1.89 -4.36 -16.58
N ALA A 135 2.08 -5.24 -15.62
CA ALA A 135 3.03 -6.34 -15.70
C ALA A 135 2.69 -7.42 -14.65
N ARG A 136 3.26 -8.61 -14.82
CA ARG A 136 3.41 -9.56 -13.71
C ARG A 136 4.60 -9.13 -12.88
N VAL A 137 4.53 -9.28 -11.55
CA VAL A 137 5.60 -8.83 -10.65
C VAL A 137 6.93 -9.52 -10.92
N GLU A 138 6.90 -10.78 -11.35
CA GLU A 138 8.09 -11.57 -11.69
C GLU A 138 8.89 -10.99 -12.87
N SER A 139 8.28 -10.13 -13.68
CA SER A 139 8.92 -9.45 -14.82
C SER A 139 9.44 -8.05 -14.48
N VAL A 140 9.26 -7.59 -13.24
CA VAL A 140 9.76 -6.28 -12.81
C VAL A 140 11.26 -6.39 -12.52
N SER A 141 12.07 -5.67 -13.29
CA SER A 141 13.54 -5.66 -13.18
C SER A 141 14.10 -4.52 -12.35
N GLN A 142 13.30 -3.50 -12.07
CA GLN A 142 13.68 -2.41 -11.18
C GLN A 142 13.67 -2.89 -9.73
N GLU A 143 14.66 -2.42 -8.95
CA GLU A 143 14.77 -2.74 -7.52
C GLU A 143 14.09 -1.69 -6.64
N PHE A 144 13.52 -2.14 -5.52
CA PHE A 144 12.77 -1.32 -4.57
C PHE A 144 13.22 -1.59 -3.13
N ASN A 145 13.29 -0.54 -2.32
CA ASN A 145 13.64 -0.62 -0.90
C ASN A 145 12.53 -1.29 -0.08
N VAL A 146 11.26 -1.07 -0.48
CA VAL A 146 10.10 -1.69 0.14
C VAL A 146 9.20 -2.27 -0.94
N ILE A 147 8.82 -3.53 -0.77
CA ILE A 147 7.77 -4.15 -1.58
C ILE A 147 6.57 -4.38 -0.67
N CYS A 148 5.44 -3.76 -0.98
CA CYS A 148 4.22 -3.93 -0.20
C CYS A 148 3.14 -4.68 -0.97
N SER A 149 2.18 -5.23 -0.24
CA SER A 149 0.95 -5.79 -0.80
C SER A 149 -0.18 -5.75 0.21
N ARG A 150 -1.42 -5.72 -0.30
CA ARG A 150 -2.64 -5.86 0.47
C ARG A 150 -3.58 -6.83 -0.22
N ALA A 151 -4.00 -7.89 0.49
CA ALA A 151 -4.93 -8.92 -0.01
C ALA A 151 -4.50 -9.53 -1.38
N PHE A 152 -3.19 -9.73 -1.59
CA PHE A 152 -2.65 -10.18 -2.86
C PHE A 152 -2.52 -11.71 -2.94
N ALA A 153 -1.69 -12.32 -2.08
CA ALA A 153 -1.37 -13.74 -2.11
C ALA A 153 -0.97 -14.24 -0.71
N SER A 154 -0.55 -15.51 -0.60
CA SER A 154 0.14 -15.99 0.60
C SER A 154 1.46 -15.23 0.79
N LEU A 155 2.01 -15.20 2.03
CA LEU A 155 3.32 -14.58 2.27
C LEU A 155 4.43 -15.30 1.49
N HIS A 156 4.29 -16.63 1.31
CA HIS A 156 5.19 -17.43 0.49
C HIS A 156 5.23 -16.94 -0.96
N ASP A 157 4.07 -16.90 -1.62
CA ASP A 157 3.98 -16.51 -3.03
C ASP A 157 4.35 -15.05 -3.24
N PHE A 158 3.90 -14.16 -2.33
CA PHE A 158 4.24 -12.74 -2.37
C PHE A 158 5.75 -12.52 -2.38
N THR A 159 6.47 -13.15 -1.44
CA THR A 159 7.92 -13.01 -1.35
C THR A 159 8.64 -13.71 -2.50
N GLN A 160 8.18 -14.90 -2.91
CA GLN A 160 8.78 -15.66 -4.00
C GLN A 160 8.67 -14.95 -5.35
N TRP A 161 7.49 -14.40 -5.66
CA TRP A 161 7.26 -13.76 -6.97
C TRP A 161 7.90 -12.38 -7.08
N SER A 162 8.11 -11.69 -5.97
CA SER A 162 8.63 -10.33 -5.96
C SER A 162 10.11 -10.21 -5.56
N VAL A 163 10.77 -11.33 -5.22
CA VAL A 163 12.18 -11.31 -4.77
C VAL A 163 13.13 -10.66 -5.77
N GLY A 164 12.88 -10.82 -7.07
CA GLY A 164 13.71 -10.22 -8.13
C GLY A 164 13.62 -8.69 -8.20
N ALA A 165 12.62 -8.10 -7.58
CA ALA A 165 12.44 -6.65 -7.49
C ALA A 165 12.86 -6.07 -6.12
N LEU A 166 13.38 -6.90 -5.20
CA LEU A 166 13.81 -6.44 -3.87
C LEU A 166 15.26 -5.95 -3.92
N ALA A 167 15.47 -4.69 -3.56
CA ALA A 167 16.80 -4.12 -3.46
C ALA A 167 17.64 -4.82 -2.36
N PRO A 168 18.98 -4.82 -2.45
CA PRO A 168 19.83 -5.26 -1.35
C PRO A 168 19.49 -4.51 -0.05
N GLY A 169 19.21 -5.26 1.02
CA GLY A 169 18.75 -4.71 2.29
C GLY A 169 17.30 -4.23 2.31
N GLY A 170 16.56 -4.42 1.23
CA GLY A 170 15.13 -4.10 1.15
C GLY A 170 14.27 -5.06 1.98
N VAL A 171 13.00 -4.68 2.14
CA VAL A 171 12.03 -5.42 2.96
C VAL A 171 10.70 -5.61 2.25
N TRP A 172 9.98 -6.65 2.64
CA TRP A 172 8.57 -6.82 2.31
C TRP A 172 7.69 -6.32 3.46
N MET A 173 6.62 -5.62 3.11
CA MET A 173 5.60 -5.06 3.99
C MET A 173 4.23 -5.62 3.59
N ALA A 174 3.82 -6.75 4.17
CA ALA A 174 2.54 -7.39 3.85
C ALA A 174 1.44 -6.92 4.82
N MET A 175 0.41 -6.25 4.29
CA MET A 175 -0.79 -5.90 5.06
C MET A 175 -1.74 -7.09 5.11
N LYS A 176 -2.07 -7.55 6.32
CA LYS A 176 -2.88 -8.74 6.60
C LYS A 176 -4.03 -8.43 7.57
N GLY A 177 -5.12 -9.22 7.46
CA GLY A 177 -6.28 -9.11 8.35
C GLY A 177 -6.03 -9.73 9.72
N LYS A 178 -5.41 -10.91 9.77
CA LYS A 178 -5.05 -11.61 11.02
C LYS A 178 -3.56 -11.93 10.99
N ARG A 179 -2.99 -12.11 12.19
CA ARG A 179 -1.65 -12.69 12.30
C ARG A 179 -1.65 -14.06 11.61
N ALA A 180 -0.99 -14.14 10.49
CA ALA A 180 -0.95 -15.34 9.66
C ALA A 180 0.15 -16.28 10.16
N ALA A 181 0.01 -16.88 11.36
CA ALA A 181 1.02 -17.76 11.94
C ALA A 181 1.39 -18.91 11.01
N ASP A 182 0.39 -19.52 10.37
CA ASP A 182 0.60 -20.63 9.43
C ASP A 182 1.32 -20.16 8.16
N GLU A 183 1.00 -18.95 7.67
CA GLU A 183 1.69 -18.38 6.51
C GLU A 183 3.16 -18.04 6.83
N VAL A 184 3.44 -17.59 8.06
CA VAL A 184 4.83 -17.31 8.51
C VAL A 184 5.62 -18.61 8.61
N ALA A 185 5.02 -19.71 9.10
CA ALA A 185 5.67 -21.02 9.14
C ALA A 185 5.96 -21.58 7.73
N ALA A 186 5.20 -21.16 6.71
CA ALA A 186 5.35 -21.58 5.32
C ALA A 186 6.27 -20.66 4.49
N LEU A 187 6.93 -19.68 5.09
CA LEU A 187 7.84 -18.78 4.37
C LEU A 187 9.00 -19.54 3.69
N PRO A 188 9.48 -19.07 2.52
CA PRO A 188 10.66 -19.63 1.89
C PRO A 188 11.87 -19.62 2.84
N THR A 189 12.74 -20.64 2.74
CA THR A 189 13.88 -20.84 3.65
C THR A 189 14.79 -19.61 3.76
N LEU A 190 14.92 -18.83 2.66
CA LEU A 190 15.74 -17.62 2.57
C LEU A 190 15.04 -16.35 3.03
N VAL A 191 13.81 -16.43 3.46
CA VAL A 191 13.02 -15.29 3.98
C VAL A 191 12.84 -15.45 5.48
N GLU A 192 12.95 -14.35 6.21
CA GLU A 192 12.59 -14.30 7.63
C GLU A 192 11.59 -13.18 7.92
N MET A 193 10.62 -13.46 8.76
CA MET A 193 9.78 -12.45 9.39
C MET A 193 10.54 -11.91 10.60
N PHE A 194 10.77 -10.60 10.62
CA PHE A 194 11.50 -9.98 11.74
C PHE A 194 10.60 -9.13 12.64
N HIS A 195 9.43 -8.73 12.18
CA HIS A 195 8.48 -7.95 12.98
C HIS A 195 7.05 -8.15 12.50
N VAL A 196 6.09 -8.12 13.44
CA VAL A 196 4.65 -8.01 13.17
C VAL A 196 4.12 -6.83 13.94
N GLU A 197 3.60 -5.86 13.22
CA GLU A 197 3.05 -4.63 13.78
C GLU A 197 1.53 -4.64 13.71
N GLN A 198 0.86 -4.51 14.85
CA GLN A 198 -0.60 -4.39 14.90
C GLN A 198 -1.03 -3.00 14.46
N LEU A 199 -2.04 -2.93 13.60
CA LEU A 199 -2.61 -1.67 13.12
C LEU A 199 -3.98 -1.43 13.75
N LEU A 200 -4.20 -0.23 14.26
CA LEU A 200 -5.53 0.28 14.58
C LEU A 200 -6.04 1.06 13.39
N VAL A 201 -7.16 0.62 12.82
CA VAL A 201 -7.82 1.31 11.71
C VAL A 201 -9.09 1.97 12.23
N PRO A 202 -9.19 3.30 12.22
CA PRO A 202 -10.35 4.02 12.72
C PRO A 202 -11.65 3.54 12.07
N GLY A 203 -12.65 3.23 12.89
CA GLY A 203 -13.96 2.75 12.42
C GLY A 203 -13.99 1.33 11.86
N LEU A 204 -12.91 0.57 11.95
CA LEU A 204 -12.84 -0.82 11.49
C LEU A 204 -12.79 -1.79 12.69
N ASP A 205 -13.86 -2.55 12.89
CA ASP A 205 -13.90 -3.62 13.90
C ASP A 205 -13.34 -4.91 13.30
N ALA A 206 -12.05 -4.90 12.97
CA ALA A 206 -11.34 -6.07 12.46
C ALA A 206 -9.83 -5.92 12.72
N GLU A 207 -9.19 -7.04 13.05
CA GLU A 207 -7.73 -7.08 13.21
C GLU A 207 -7.03 -6.72 11.91
N ARG A 208 -5.99 -5.89 12.03
CA ARG A 208 -5.06 -5.54 10.95
C ARG A 208 -3.64 -5.58 11.48
N CYS A 209 -2.74 -6.07 10.64
CA CYS A 209 -1.32 -6.03 10.95
C CYS A 209 -0.47 -5.85 9.68
N ILE A 210 0.76 -5.41 9.88
CA ILE A 210 1.83 -5.51 8.90
C ILE A 210 2.76 -6.65 9.31
N VAL A 211 3.04 -7.54 8.38
CA VAL A 211 4.10 -8.54 8.52
C VAL A 211 5.32 -8.02 7.77
N TRP A 212 6.37 -7.70 8.51
CA TRP A 212 7.64 -7.25 7.98
C TRP A 212 8.58 -8.43 7.77
N MET A 213 9.10 -8.56 6.55
CA MET A 213 9.98 -9.66 6.16
C MET A 213 11.19 -9.14 5.40
N ARG A 214 12.29 -9.90 5.42
CA ARG A 214 13.51 -9.61 4.67
C ARG A 214 14.19 -10.90 4.21
N GLN A 215 15.13 -10.78 3.29
CA GLN A 215 16.02 -11.90 3.00
C GLN A 215 16.96 -12.15 4.18
N LYS A 216 17.18 -13.42 4.50
CA LYS A 216 18.20 -13.80 5.49
C LYS A 216 19.58 -13.43 4.96
N THR A 217 20.38 -12.80 5.78
CA THR A 217 21.79 -12.59 5.46
C THR A 217 22.49 -13.95 5.49
N THR A 218 22.97 -14.39 4.33
CA THR A 218 23.84 -15.58 4.29
C THR A 218 25.20 -15.16 4.87
N VAL A 219 25.53 -15.70 6.05
CA VAL A 219 26.85 -15.53 6.69
C VAL A 219 27.86 -16.41 5.99
#